data_86b5dede1ee9a39082934d5dcdd4c001
#
_entry.id   86b5dede1ee9a39082934d5dcdd4c001
#
_cell.length_a   1.000
_cell.length_b   1.000
_cell.length_c   1.000
_cell.angle_alpha   90.00
_cell.angle_beta   90.00
_cell.angle_gamma   90.00
#
_symmetry.space_group_name_H-M   'P 1'
#
loop_
_entity.id
_entity.type
_entity.pdbx_description
1 polymer ?
#
loop_
_entity_poly.entity_id
_entity_poly.type
_entity_poly.pdbx_seq_one_letter_code
_entity_poly.pdbx_strand_id
1 'polypeptide(L)'
;PLTYGHWPKGSNIYGSTKIFPDYQAENGESYFTLVHGIAHESSVSFVAVLQATRALRKGFESAIYFYGPGAINCVANRGFPTTGDAAFPGETNINLALETFIKEGGTVYCCRFGLALHGAREEDLIAGVIPAHPLDVQDAVIHYARKGAIINSTYMV
;
A
#
# COMPACT_ATOMS: atom_id res chain seq x y z
N PRO A 1 15.00 -29.46 4.13
CA PRO A 1 14.82 -28.03 4.30
C PRO A 1 14.74 -27.34 2.95
N LEU A 2 13.82 -26.40 2.83
CA LEU A 2 13.67 -25.59 1.63
C LEU A 2 14.85 -24.63 1.51
N THR A 3 15.51 -24.66 0.37
CA THR A 3 16.55 -23.71 0.03
C THR A 3 16.01 -22.79 -1.07
N TYR A 4 15.97 -21.49 -0.79
CA TYR A 4 15.40 -20.50 -1.69
C TYR A 4 16.04 -20.51 -3.08
N GLY A 5 17.29 -20.83 -3.19
CA GLY A 5 18.01 -20.89 -4.46
C GLY A 5 17.49 -21.93 -5.45
N HIS A 6 16.62 -22.84 -5.00
CA HIS A 6 16.05 -23.86 -5.89
C HIS A 6 14.75 -23.39 -6.58
N TRP A 7 14.20 -22.27 -6.18
CA TRP A 7 12.94 -21.79 -6.75
C TRP A 7 13.20 -20.91 -7.97
N PRO A 8 12.53 -21.19 -9.09
CA PRO A 8 12.63 -20.30 -10.24
C PRO A 8 12.10 -18.90 -9.90
N LYS A 9 12.74 -17.87 -10.41
CA LYS A 9 12.32 -16.48 -10.23
C LYS A 9 10.86 -16.30 -10.68
N GLY A 10 10.04 -15.67 -9.85
CA GLY A 10 8.64 -15.44 -10.14
C GLY A 10 7.73 -16.66 -9.99
N SER A 11 8.27 -17.79 -9.54
CA SER A 11 7.47 -18.99 -9.34
C SER A 11 6.56 -18.89 -8.11
N ASN A 12 5.64 -19.85 -8.00
CA ASN A 12 4.79 -19.98 -6.84
C ASN A 12 5.65 -20.21 -5.58
N ILE A 13 5.57 -19.28 -4.65
CA ILE A 13 6.48 -19.25 -3.51
C ILE A 13 6.26 -20.46 -2.62
N TYR A 14 7.38 -21.14 -2.32
CA TYR A 14 7.43 -22.23 -1.35
C TYR A 14 6.51 -23.40 -1.67
N GLY A 15 6.07 -23.51 -2.92
CA GLY A 15 5.20 -24.61 -3.37
C GLY A 15 3.80 -24.58 -2.77
N SER A 16 3.40 -23.46 -2.18
CA SER A 16 2.08 -23.37 -1.57
C SER A 16 0.98 -23.31 -2.63
N THR A 17 -0.12 -24.01 -2.35
CA THR A 17 -1.32 -23.99 -3.19
C THR A 17 -2.28 -22.94 -2.65
N LYS A 18 -2.86 -22.16 -3.56
CA LYS A 18 -3.86 -21.16 -3.19
C LYS A 18 -5.12 -21.86 -2.66
N ILE A 19 -5.59 -21.44 -1.48
CA ILE A 19 -6.73 -22.05 -0.79
C ILE A 19 -8.07 -21.46 -1.24
N PHE A 20 -8.13 -20.12 -1.35
CA PHE A 20 -9.34 -19.41 -1.73
C PHE A 20 -9.42 -19.20 -3.24
N PRO A 21 -10.62 -19.19 -3.84
CA PRO A 21 -10.77 -18.86 -5.25
C PRO A 21 -10.29 -17.43 -5.56
N ASP A 22 -10.09 -17.16 -6.83
CA ASP A 22 -9.73 -15.82 -7.31
C ASP A 22 -10.98 -14.95 -7.42
N TYR A 23 -11.28 -14.23 -6.34
CA TYR A 23 -12.37 -13.27 -6.34
C TYR A 23 -12.00 -12.05 -7.19
N GLN A 24 -12.97 -11.54 -7.91
CA GLN A 24 -12.88 -10.29 -8.64
C GLN A 24 -13.89 -9.30 -8.06
N ALA A 25 -13.67 -8.00 -8.30
CA ALA A 25 -14.60 -6.98 -7.88
C ALA A 25 -15.95 -7.15 -8.61
N GLU A 26 -17.03 -6.88 -7.89
CA GLU A 26 -18.39 -6.88 -8.42
C GLU A 26 -18.94 -5.45 -8.41
N ASN A 27 -19.58 -5.03 -9.52
CA ASN A 27 -20.32 -3.78 -9.59
C ASN A 27 -19.55 -2.51 -9.13
N GLY A 28 -18.25 -2.42 -9.45
CA GLY A 28 -17.45 -1.23 -9.13
C GLY A 28 -17.14 -1.07 -7.66
N GLU A 29 -17.02 -2.16 -6.94
CA GLU A 29 -16.63 -2.14 -5.52
C GLU A 29 -15.33 -1.39 -5.29
N SER A 30 -15.24 -0.75 -4.12
CA SER A 30 -14.05 -0.04 -3.66
C SER A 30 -13.28 -0.83 -2.62
N TYR A 31 -11.98 -0.67 -2.62
CA TYR A 31 -11.05 -1.22 -1.63
C TYR A 31 -10.25 -0.06 -1.03
N PHE A 32 -10.39 0.16 0.27
CA PHE A 32 -9.76 1.28 0.96
C PHE A 32 -8.80 0.79 2.02
N THR A 33 -7.53 1.20 1.91
CA THR A 33 -6.46 0.77 2.80
C THR A 33 -5.94 1.93 3.63
N LEU A 34 -5.91 1.75 4.94
CA LEU A 34 -5.35 2.70 5.90
C LEU A 34 -3.96 2.22 6.33
N VAL A 35 -2.95 3.04 6.15
CA VAL A 35 -1.57 2.71 6.52
C VAL A 35 -1.02 3.76 7.47
N HIS A 36 -0.60 3.34 8.67
CA HIS A 36 -0.03 4.23 9.67
C HIS A 36 1.42 3.91 10.05
N GLY A 37 1.96 2.79 9.60
CA GLY A 37 3.34 2.39 9.86
C GLY A 37 4.29 2.69 8.71
N ILE A 38 5.59 2.70 8.99
CA ILE A 38 6.64 2.92 7.99
C ILE A 38 7.18 1.57 7.50
N ALA A 39 7.43 1.45 6.19
CA ALA A 39 7.82 0.19 5.57
C ALA A 39 9.11 -0.41 6.13
N HIS A 40 10.08 0.42 6.51
CA HIS A 40 11.34 -0.08 7.06
C HIS A 40 11.25 -0.56 8.52
N GLU A 41 10.21 -0.18 9.23
CA GLU A 41 9.93 -0.70 10.58
C GLU A 41 9.15 -1.99 10.52
N SER A 42 8.30 -2.13 9.51
CA SER A 42 7.37 -3.24 9.42
C SER A 42 7.05 -3.56 7.95
N SER A 43 7.17 -4.82 7.60
CA SER A 43 6.73 -5.30 6.29
C SER A 43 5.23 -5.13 6.07
N VAL A 44 4.46 -4.91 7.13
CA VAL A 44 2.99 -4.75 7.04
C VAL A 44 2.60 -3.61 6.13
N SER A 45 3.29 -2.45 6.23
CA SER A 45 3.01 -1.30 5.35
C SER A 45 3.29 -1.63 3.88
N PHE A 46 4.38 -2.34 3.61
CA PHE A 46 4.71 -2.76 2.26
C PHE A 46 3.69 -3.77 1.72
N VAL A 47 3.31 -4.75 2.53
CA VAL A 47 2.28 -5.74 2.17
C VAL A 47 0.93 -5.06 1.93
N ALA A 48 0.58 -4.05 2.71
CA ALA A 48 -0.66 -3.29 2.51
C ALA A 48 -0.70 -2.64 1.12
N VAL A 49 0.41 -2.05 0.66
CA VAL A 49 0.51 -1.47 -0.68
C VAL A 49 0.38 -2.56 -1.76
N LEU A 50 1.01 -3.72 -1.55
CA LEU A 50 0.87 -4.86 -2.46
C LEU A 50 -0.59 -5.34 -2.54
N GLN A 51 -1.28 -5.45 -1.41
CA GLN A 51 -2.68 -5.86 -1.38
C GLN A 51 -3.58 -4.83 -2.08
N ALA A 52 -3.34 -3.55 -1.86
CA ALA A 52 -4.07 -2.49 -2.54
C ALA A 52 -3.87 -2.54 -4.07
N THR A 53 -2.65 -2.82 -4.51
CA THR A 53 -2.33 -2.99 -5.94
C THR A 53 -3.02 -4.23 -6.52
N ARG A 54 -3.04 -5.32 -5.78
CA ARG A 54 -3.77 -6.52 -6.19
C ARG A 54 -5.27 -6.27 -6.29
N ALA A 55 -5.85 -5.53 -5.34
CA ALA A 55 -7.25 -5.14 -5.40
C ALA A 55 -7.56 -4.35 -6.68
N LEU A 56 -6.68 -3.42 -7.04
CA LEU A 56 -6.78 -2.68 -8.29
C LEU A 56 -6.81 -3.61 -9.51
N ARG A 57 -5.91 -4.60 -9.54
CA ARG A 57 -5.83 -5.59 -10.61
C ARG A 57 -7.02 -6.56 -10.64
N LYS A 58 -7.74 -6.69 -9.54
CA LYS A 58 -9.00 -7.44 -9.43
C LYS A 58 -10.22 -6.62 -9.83
N GLY A 59 -10.04 -5.38 -10.26
CA GLY A 59 -11.11 -4.51 -10.72
C GLY A 59 -11.73 -3.61 -9.65
N PHE A 60 -11.19 -3.60 -8.43
CA PHE A 60 -11.64 -2.66 -7.40
C PHE A 60 -11.17 -1.24 -7.70
N GLU A 61 -11.99 -0.25 -7.35
CA GLU A 61 -11.49 1.11 -7.14
C GLU A 61 -10.66 1.08 -5.85
N SER A 62 -9.34 1.20 -5.99
CA SER A 62 -8.44 1.03 -4.85
C SER A 62 -7.80 2.35 -4.44
N ALA A 63 -7.89 2.68 -3.15
CA ALA A 63 -7.28 3.86 -2.56
C ALA A 63 -6.51 3.51 -1.30
N ILE A 64 -5.42 4.22 -1.06
CA ILE A 64 -4.61 4.10 0.16
C ILE A 64 -4.56 5.45 0.84
N TYR A 65 -4.73 5.46 2.15
CA TYR A 65 -4.60 6.65 2.98
C TYR A 65 -3.48 6.44 4.00
N PHE A 66 -2.43 7.23 3.88
CA PHE A 66 -1.31 7.22 4.80
C PHE A 66 -1.48 8.31 5.85
N TYR A 67 -1.35 7.95 7.13
CA TYR A 67 -1.44 8.89 8.24
C TYR A 67 -0.46 8.52 9.35
N GLY A 68 -0.24 9.46 10.30
CA GLY A 68 0.75 9.27 11.34
C GLY A 68 2.14 9.02 10.74
N PRO A 69 2.93 8.10 11.31
CA PRO A 69 4.25 7.72 10.76
C PRO A 69 4.16 7.19 9.33
N GLY A 70 3.03 6.62 8.94
CA GLY A 70 2.79 6.11 7.59
C GLY A 70 2.92 7.16 6.49
N ALA A 71 2.69 8.43 6.81
CA ALA A 71 2.86 9.54 5.86
C ALA A 71 4.26 9.60 5.24
N ILE A 72 5.28 9.14 5.96
CA ILE A 72 6.67 9.13 5.49
C ILE A 72 6.87 8.18 4.30
N ASN A 73 6.06 7.14 4.16
CA ASN A 73 6.13 6.25 3.00
C ASN A 73 5.91 6.99 1.67
N CYS A 74 5.19 8.11 1.71
CA CYS A 74 4.86 8.91 0.53
C CYS A 74 5.95 9.91 0.14
N VAL A 75 6.98 10.07 0.96
CA VAL A 75 8.07 11.00 0.70
C VAL A 75 9.05 10.36 -0.29
N ALA A 76 9.29 11.07 -1.40
CA ALA A 76 10.19 10.60 -2.43
C ALA A 76 11.67 10.68 -2.00
N ASN A 77 12.49 9.82 -2.58
CA ASN A 77 13.95 9.89 -2.44
C ASN A 77 14.47 9.78 -0.99
N ARG A 78 13.78 9.05 -0.16
CA ARG A 78 14.18 8.83 1.24
C ARG A 78 15.20 7.70 1.41
N GLY A 79 15.53 6.98 0.35
CA GLY A 79 16.45 5.86 0.46
C GLY A 79 15.89 4.68 1.24
N PHE A 80 14.60 4.41 1.12
CA PHE A 80 14.00 3.24 1.75
C PHE A 80 14.70 1.96 1.33
N PRO A 81 14.90 1.01 2.27
CA PRO A 81 15.53 -0.24 1.94
C PRO A 81 14.73 -1.04 0.93
N THR A 82 15.42 -1.82 0.13
CA THR A 82 14.82 -2.79 -0.77
C THR A 82 14.23 -3.95 0.05
N THR A 83 13.03 -4.35 -0.29
CA THR A 83 12.33 -5.51 0.29
C THR A 83 11.94 -6.50 -0.79
N GLY A 84 11.63 -7.72 -0.37
CA GLY A 84 11.32 -8.81 -1.27
C GLY A 84 12.55 -9.61 -1.66
N ASP A 85 12.32 -10.65 -2.45
CA ASP A 85 13.40 -11.49 -2.99
C ASP A 85 13.21 -11.72 -4.49
N ALA A 86 14.13 -12.46 -5.09
CA ALA A 86 14.12 -12.72 -6.54
C ALA A 86 12.87 -13.45 -7.02
N ALA A 87 12.17 -14.14 -6.12
CA ALA A 87 10.95 -14.89 -6.45
C ALA A 87 9.68 -14.06 -6.23
N PHE A 88 9.60 -13.31 -5.12
CA PHE A 88 8.38 -12.58 -4.79
C PHE A 88 8.61 -11.52 -3.69
N PRO A 89 8.06 -10.34 -3.85
CA PRO A 89 7.42 -9.74 -5.04
C PRO A 89 8.41 -9.21 -6.07
N GLY A 90 9.64 -9.61 -5.97
CA GLY A 90 10.79 -9.03 -6.62
C GLY A 90 11.42 -7.95 -5.73
N GLU A 91 12.66 -7.63 -5.98
CA GLU A 91 13.38 -6.61 -5.23
C GLU A 91 12.81 -5.22 -5.54
N THR A 92 12.20 -4.59 -4.54
CA THR A 92 11.57 -3.28 -4.68
C THR A 92 11.59 -2.54 -3.33
N ASN A 93 11.14 -1.29 -3.31
CA ASN A 93 10.94 -0.54 -2.08
C ASN A 93 9.57 0.13 -2.08
N ILE A 94 9.21 0.73 -0.96
CA ILE A 94 7.87 1.30 -0.79
C ILE A 94 7.59 2.44 -1.78
N ASN A 95 8.57 3.27 -2.12
CA ASN A 95 8.38 4.36 -3.09
C ASN A 95 8.04 3.79 -4.47
N LEU A 96 8.80 2.80 -4.93
CA LEU A 96 8.56 2.15 -6.23
C LEU A 96 7.21 1.43 -6.26
N ALA A 97 6.84 0.79 -5.15
CA ALA A 97 5.53 0.14 -5.03
C ALA A 97 4.38 1.15 -5.13
N LEU A 98 4.52 2.32 -4.51
CA LEU A 98 3.54 3.40 -4.60
C LEU A 98 3.45 4.01 -5.99
N GLU A 99 4.59 4.23 -6.62
CA GLU A 99 4.63 4.72 -8.01
C GLU A 99 3.90 3.76 -8.95
N THR A 100 4.13 2.46 -8.79
CA THR A 100 3.42 1.42 -9.55
C THR A 100 1.92 1.47 -9.31
N PHE A 101 1.50 1.56 -8.05
CA PHE A 101 0.10 1.65 -7.67
C PHE A 101 -0.60 2.86 -8.32
N ILE A 102 0.02 4.02 -8.25
CA ILE A 102 -0.50 5.26 -8.87
C ILE A 102 -0.56 5.11 -10.40
N LYS A 103 0.49 4.58 -11.00
CA LYS A 103 0.56 4.38 -12.46
C LYS A 103 -0.56 3.45 -12.96
N GLU A 104 -0.93 2.45 -12.18
CA GLU A 104 -2.00 1.52 -12.52
C GLU A 104 -3.41 2.07 -12.21
N GLY A 105 -3.53 3.29 -11.72
CA GLY A 105 -4.81 3.97 -11.50
C GLY A 105 -5.26 4.06 -10.06
N GLY A 106 -4.42 3.65 -9.10
CA GLY A 106 -4.72 3.77 -7.68
C GLY A 106 -4.65 5.21 -7.18
N THR A 107 -5.41 5.50 -6.14
CA THR A 107 -5.43 6.82 -5.48
C THR A 107 -4.68 6.75 -4.15
N VAL A 108 -3.77 7.69 -3.91
CA VAL A 108 -3.00 7.76 -2.67
C VAL A 108 -3.22 9.10 -1.99
N TYR A 109 -3.68 9.05 -0.76
CA TYR A 109 -3.81 10.21 0.13
C TYR A 109 -2.72 10.17 1.20
N CYS A 110 -2.19 11.34 1.53
CA CYS A 110 -1.18 11.47 2.58
C CYS A 110 -1.56 12.60 3.54
N CYS A 111 -1.65 12.28 4.83
CA CYS A 111 -2.03 13.23 5.85
C CYS A 111 -0.96 14.32 6.04
N ARG A 112 -1.35 15.58 5.89
CA ARG A 112 -0.46 16.73 6.11
C ARG A 112 0.06 16.81 7.54
N PHE A 113 -0.75 16.43 8.51
CA PHE A 113 -0.33 16.41 9.91
C PHE A 113 0.74 15.36 10.15
N GLY A 114 0.60 14.18 9.54
CA GLY A 114 1.62 13.13 9.59
C GLY A 114 2.95 13.60 8.99
N LEU A 115 2.93 14.32 7.88
CA LEU A 115 4.12 14.92 7.28
C LEU A 115 4.76 15.93 8.23
N ALA A 116 3.97 16.86 8.76
CA ALA A 116 4.46 17.90 9.66
C ALA A 116 5.10 17.33 10.93
N LEU A 117 4.49 16.30 11.53
CA LEU A 117 5.03 15.64 12.71
C LEU A 117 6.40 15.00 12.47
N HIS A 118 6.70 14.65 11.23
CA HIS A 118 7.95 13.95 10.86
C HIS A 118 8.91 14.85 10.06
N GLY A 119 8.68 16.16 10.04
CA GLY A 119 9.56 17.12 9.39
C GLY A 119 9.56 17.04 7.85
N ALA A 120 8.54 16.47 7.26
CA ALA A 120 8.39 16.38 5.82
C ALA A 120 7.44 17.45 5.28
N ARG A 121 7.50 17.71 3.99
CA ARG A 121 6.72 18.74 3.30
C ARG A 121 5.97 18.14 2.12
N GLU A 122 4.93 18.85 1.66
CA GLU A 122 4.14 18.42 0.50
C GLU A 122 4.97 18.34 -0.78
N GLU A 123 5.92 19.25 -0.96
CA GLU A 123 6.82 19.24 -2.13
C GLU A 123 7.75 18.01 -2.17
N ASP A 124 7.88 17.29 -1.06
CA ASP A 124 8.71 16.08 -0.99
C ASP A 124 7.92 14.81 -1.38
N LEU A 125 6.64 14.93 -1.62
CA LEU A 125 5.78 13.78 -1.93
C LEU A 125 6.07 13.20 -3.31
N ILE A 126 5.87 11.89 -3.43
CA ILE A 126 5.85 11.19 -4.72
C ILE A 126 4.78 11.84 -5.61
N ALA A 127 5.10 12.02 -6.89
CA ALA A 127 4.17 12.59 -7.85
C ALA A 127 2.86 11.78 -7.91
N GLY A 128 1.74 12.49 -7.81
CA GLY A 128 0.40 11.88 -7.83
C GLY A 128 -0.18 11.62 -6.44
N VAL A 129 0.61 11.69 -5.38
CA VAL A 129 0.09 11.61 -4.02
C VAL A 129 -0.70 12.88 -3.69
N ILE A 130 -1.89 12.70 -3.12
CA ILE A 130 -2.80 13.79 -2.76
C ILE A 130 -2.61 14.14 -1.28
N PRO A 131 -2.08 15.32 -0.96
CA PRO A 131 -1.99 15.74 0.43
C PRO A 131 -3.39 16.03 0.99
N ALA A 132 -3.67 15.52 2.17
CA ALA A 132 -4.98 15.57 2.79
C ALA A 132 -4.97 16.34 4.11
N HIS A 133 -6.08 17.00 4.40
CA HIS A 133 -6.27 17.71 5.66
C HIS A 133 -6.27 16.72 6.84
N PRO A 134 -5.76 17.10 8.03
CA PRO A 134 -5.73 16.20 9.19
C PRO A 134 -7.08 15.58 9.57
N LEU A 135 -8.17 16.27 9.31
CA LEU A 135 -9.51 15.76 9.62
C LEU A 135 -10.07 14.83 8.54
N ASP A 136 -9.43 14.76 7.39
CA ASP A 136 -9.93 13.94 6.27
C ASP A 136 -9.85 12.44 6.54
N VAL A 137 -8.98 11.97 7.43
CA VAL A 137 -8.85 10.53 7.69
C VAL A 137 -10.17 9.94 8.17
N GLN A 138 -10.84 10.59 9.10
CA GLN A 138 -12.13 10.12 9.61
C GLN A 138 -13.20 10.18 8.53
N ASP A 139 -13.28 11.29 7.81
CA ASP A 139 -14.28 11.47 6.77
C ASP A 139 -14.04 10.52 5.59
N ALA A 140 -12.78 10.22 5.28
CA ALA A 140 -12.45 9.22 4.26
C ALA A 140 -12.95 7.83 4.66
N VAL A 141 -12.74 7.43 5.92
CA VAL A 141 -13.27 6.15 6.43
C VAL A 141 -14.79 6.10 6.30
N ILE A 142 -15.47 7.16 6.72
CA ILE A 142 -16.94 7.25 6.63
C ILE A 142 -17.39 7.18 5.16
N HIS A 143 -16.74 7.93 4.29
CA HIS A 143 -17.04 7.97 2.86
C HIS A 143 -16.96 6.57 2.24
N TYR A 144 -15.83 5.88 2.44
CA TYR A 144 -15.63 4.56 1.87
C TYR A 144 -16.54 3.50 2.52
N ALA A 145 -16.77 3.59 3.84
CA ALA A 145 -17.68 2.68 4.53
C ALA A 145 -19.11 2.80 3.98
N ARG A 146 -19.57 4.01 3.75
CA ARG A 146 -20.91 4.25 3.17
C ARG A 146 -21.05 3.80 1.72
N LYS A 147 -19.95 3.75 0.98
CA LYS A 147 -19.91 3.17 -0.36
C LYS A 147 -19.93 1.64 -0.35
N GLY A 148 -19.84 1.01 0.80
CA GLY A 148 -19.70 -0.43 0.90
C GLY A 148 -18.30 -0.94 0.57
N ALA A 149 -17.26 -0.11 0.69
CA ALA A 149 -15.89 -0.51 0.41
C ALA A 149 -15.41 -1.60 1.38
N ILE A 150 -14.51 -2.45 0.89
CA ILE A 150 -13.72 -3.31 1.75
C ILE A 150 -12.65 -2.41 2.40
N ILE A 151 -12.63 -2.37 3.72
CA ILE A 151 -11.69 -1.54 4.47
C ILE A 151 -10.62 -2.42 5.10
N ASN A 152 -9.36 -2.14 4.75
CA ASN A 152 -8.19 -2.80 5.30
C ASN A 152 -7.36 -1.78 6.08
N SER A 153 -6.87 -2.15 7.26
CA SER A 153 -6.07 -1.26 8.11
C SER A 153 -4.83 -1.97 8.62
N THR A 154 -3.71 -1.27 8.63
CA THR A 154 -2.45 -1.74 9.21
C THR A 154 -2.28 -1.29 10.65
N TYR A 155 -3.36 -1.04 11.35
CA TYR A 155 -3.30 -0.57 12.73
C TYR A 155 -2.49 -1.55 13.58
N MET A 156 -1.41 -1.05 14.18
CA MET A 156 -0.60 -1.78 15.13
C MET A 156 -0.93 -1.31 16.55
N VAL A 157 -1.15 -2.24 17.39
CA VAL A 157 -1.39 -1.99 18.82
C VAL A 157 -0.06 -2.05 19.57
#